data_c344adc5adbc6dffd2d7d76bf16ea942
#
_entry.id   c344adc5adbc6dffd2d7d76bf16ea942
#
_cell.length_a   1.000
_cell.length_b   1.000
_cell.length_c   1.000
_cell.angle_alpha   90.00
_cell.angle_beta   90.00
_cell.angle_gamma   90.00
#
_symmetry.space_group_name_H-M   'P 1'
#
loop_
_entity.id
_entity.type
_entity.pdbx_description
1 polymer ?
#
loop_
_entity_poly.entity_id
_entity_poly.type
_entity_poly.pdbx_seq_one_letter_code
_entity_poly.pdbx_strand_id
1 'polypeptide(L)'
;MRVGYKVEFSRAAMKGILKIPKKQRAMILSWIDANLNGCANPRAVSGGRQLQGTECGWRWRVGTYRVLAQIFDDRLVIRVVRAGHRQGVYANLPKM
;
A
#
# COMPACT_ATOMS: atom_id res chain seq x y z
N MET A 1 -3.58 7.73 24.29
CA MET A 1 -4.13 7.55 22.94
C MET A 1 -3.00 7.40 21.94
N ARG A 2 -3.11 6.40 21.11
CA ARG A 2 -2.05 6.07 20.18
C ARG A 2 -2.24 6.85 18.87
N VAL A 3 -1.22 7.58 18.46
CA VAL A 3 -1.24 8.32 17.21
C VAL A 3 -0.43 7.54 16.19
N GLY A 4 -1.04 7.19 15.08
CA GLY A 4 -0.39 6.46 14.01
C GLY A 4 -1.05 6.75 12.69
N TYR A 5 -0.44 6.23 11.61
CA TYR A 5 -0.97 6.42 10.27
C TYR A 5 -2.24 5.60 10.06
N LYS A 6 -3.19 6.19 9.36
CA LYS A 6 -4.44 5.53 9.00
C LYS A 6 -4.38 5.11 7.53
N VAL A 7 -4.78 3.87 7.26
CA VAL A 7 -4.81 3.35 5.89
C VAL A 7 -6.15 3.69 5.23
N GLU A 8 -6.06 4.20 4.01
CA GLU A 8 -7.20 4.40 3.13
C GLU A 8 -6.93 3.70 1.81
N PHE A 9 -7.99 3.38 1.07
CA PHE A 9 -7.88 2.73 -0.23
C PHE A 9 -8.53 3.60 -1.29
N SER A 10 -7.83 3.83 -2.41
CA SER A 10 -8.45 4.45 -3.56
C SER A 10 -9.45 3.49 -4.19
N ARG A 11 -10.36 4.02 -5.01
CA ARG A 11 -11.33 3.19 -5.72
C ARG A 11 -10.63 2.18 -6.65
N ALA A 12 -9.58 2.65 -7.34
CA ALA A 12 -8.78 1.78 -8.22
C ALA A 12 -8.10 0.66 -7.43
N ALA A 13 -7.58 0.98 -6.23
CA ALA A 13 -6.96 -0.04 -5.37
C ALA A 13 -7.98 -1.09 -4.95
N MET A 14 -9.17 -0.68 -4.55
CA MET A 14 -10.22 -1.63 -4.15
C MET A 14 -10.61 -2.55 -5.30
N LYS A 15 -10.77 -2.00 -6.50
CA LYS A 15 -11.09 -2.82 -7.69
C LYS A 15 -9.99 -3.83 -7.97
N GLY A 16 -8.73 -3.41 -7.88
CA GLY A 16 -7.60 -4.29 -8.11
C GLY A 16 -7.51 -5.40 -7.08
N ILE A 17 -7.74 -5.06 -5.81
CA ILE A 17 -7.70 -6.02 -4.72
C ILE A 17 -8.78 -7.09 -4.89
N LEU A 18 -9.97 -6.68 -5.33
CA LEU A 18 -11.08 -7.63 -5.55
C LEU A 18 -10.81 -8.62 -6.68
N LYS A 19 -9.87 -8.33 -7.58
CA LYS A 19 -9.47 -9.24 -8.66
C LYS A 19 -8.43 -10.26 -8.21
N ILE A 20 -7.82 -10.06 -7.05
CA ILE A 20 -6.83 -11.00 -6.51
C ILE A 20 -7.55 -12.22 -5.96
N PRO A 21 -7.01 -13.45 -6.17
CA PRO A 21 -7.64 -14.64 -5.60
C PRO A 21 -7.87 -14.50 -4.09
N LYS A 22 -8.98 -15.03 -3.62
CA LYS A 22 -9.47 -14.81 -2.24
C LYS A 22 -8.41 -15.03 -1.17
N LYS A 23 -7.64 -16.11 -1.29
CA LYS A 23 -6.63 -16.47 -0.30
C LYS A 23 -5.52 -15.42 -0.24
N GLN A 24 -5.00 -15.02 -1.39
CA GLN A 24 -3.94 -14.02 -1.49
C GLN A 24 -4.45 -12.63 -1.10
N ARG A 25 -5.68 -12.31 -1.47
CA ARG A 25 -6.32 -11.06 -1.09
C ARG A 25 -6.41 -10.93 0.43
N ALA A 26 -6.83 -11.99 1.11
CA ALA A 26 -6.93 -12.00 2.57
C ALA A 26 -5.55 -11.79 3.20
N MET A 27 -4.52 -12.42 2.65
CA MET A 27 -3.15 -12.27 3.12
C MET A 27 -2.68 -10.82 3.00
N ILE A 28 -2.95 -10.20 1.84
CA ILE A 28 -2.52 -8.81 1.59
C ILE A 28 -3.23 -7.84 2.52
N LEU A 29 -4.55 -7.98 2.67
CA LEU A 29 -5.32 -7.09 3.54
C LEU A 29 -4.92 -7.25 5.00
N SER A 30 -4.68 -8.49 5.43
CA SER A 30 -4.19 -8.77 6.77
C SER A 30 -2.82 -8.15 7.01
N TRP A 31 -1.92 -8.24 6.03
CA TRP A 31 -0.59 -7.64 6.12
C TRP A 31 -0.68 -6.12 6.24
N ILE A 32 -1.54 -5.50 5.43
CA ILE A 32 -1.74 -4.04 5.46
C ILE A 32 -2.23 -3.62 6.84
N ASP A 33 -3.22 -4.33 7.36
CA ASP A 33 -3.79 -3.99 8.67
C ASP A 33 -2.76 -4.15 9.79
N ALA A 34 -1.98 -5.23 9.74
CA ALA A 34 -1.01 -5.52 10.79
C ALA A 34 0.22 -4.61 10.76
N ASN A 35 0.65 -4.16 9.57
CA ASN A 35 1.92 -3.46 9.42
C ASN A 35 1.78 -1.97 9.11
N LEU A 36 0.75 -1.58 8.41
CA LEU A 36 0.58 -0.19 7.98
C LEU A 36 -0.45 0.57 8.82
N ASN A 37 -1.57 -0.06 9.10
CA ASN A 37 -2.65 0.63 9.83
C ASN A 37 -2.24 0.84 11.28
N GLY A 38 -2.16 2.11 11.67
CA GLY A 38 -1.74 2.48 13.02
C GLY A 38 -0.23 2.52 13.22
N CYS A 39 0.57 2.33 12.17
CA CYS A 39 2.02 2.34 12.32
C CYS A 39 2.56 3.74 12.62
N ALA A 40 3.67 3.81 13.34
CA ALA A 40 4.30 5.08 13.66
C ALA A 40 5.10 5.64 12.49
N ASN A 41 5.71 4.76 11.69
CA ASN A 41 6.54 5.17 10.56
C ASN A 41 6.41 4.16 9.42
N PRO A 42 5.59 4.48 8.40
CA PRO A 42 5.38 3.55 7.29
C PRO A 42 6.67 3.26 6.49
N ARG A 43 7.59 4.21 6.46
CA ARG A 43 8.84 4.03 5.72
C ARG A 43 9.81 3.07 6.39
N ALA A 44 9.61 2.81 7.68
CA ALA A 44 10.41 1.84 8.43
C ALA A 44 9.88 0.41 8.32
N VAL A 45 8.69 0.22 7.76
CA VAL A 45 8.11 -1.10 7.59
C VAL A 45 8.94 -1.91 6.59
N SER A 46 9.27 -3.14 6.97
CA SER A 46 10.13 -4.01 6.18
C SER A 46 9.57 -4.25 4.78
N GLY A 47 10.46 -4.29 3.79
CA GLY A 47 10.08 -4.52 2.40
C GLY A 47 9.65 -3.26 1.65
N GLY A 48 9.73 -2.10 2.29
CA GLY A 48 9.31 -0.85 1.68
C GLY A 48 10.43 -0.15 0.93
N ARG A 49 10.05 0.59 -0.11
CA ARG A 49 10.98 1.40 -0.89
C ARG A 49 10.23 2.53 -1.57
N GLN A 50 10.89 3.67 -1.71
CA GLN A 50 10.30 4.81 -2.40
C GLN A 50 10.14 4.52 -3.90
N LEU A 51 9.01 4.95 -4.47
CA LEU A 51 8.78 4.86 -5.90
C LEU A 51 9.55 5.98 -6.60
N GLN A 52 10.22 5.64 -7.71
CA GLN A 52 10.96 6.62 -8.49
C GLN A 52 10.00 7.61 -9.13
N GLY A 53 10.42 8.87 -9.19
CA GLY A 53 9.65 9.92 -9.83
C GLY A 53 8.49 10.46 -9.01
N THR A 54 8.37 10.06 -7.76
CA THR A 54 7.32 10.55 -6.86
C THR A 54 7.93 11.03 -5.55
N GLU A 55 7.29 11.99 -4.90
CA GLU A 55 7.71 12.45 -3.58
C GLU A 55 7.07 11.64 -2.46
N CYS A 56 5.81 11.27 -2.62
CA CYS A 56 5.06 10.59 -1.57
C CYS A 56 4.77 9.12 -1.88
N GLY A 57 5.16 8.63 -3.05
CA GLY A 57 4.88 7.25 -3.45
C GLY A 57 5.82 6.26 -2.78
N TRP A 58 5.25 5.16 -2.30
CA TRP A 58 5.98 4.11 -1.60
C TRP A 58 5.41 2.76 -1.99
N ARG A 59 6.26 1.73 -1.98
CA ARG A 59 5.79 0.37 -2.23
C ARG A 59 6.32 -0.58 -1.16
N TRP A 60 5.53 -1.60 -0.87
CA TRP A 60 5.94 -2.68 0.04
C TRP A 60 5.77 -4.02 -0.65
N ARG A 61 6.68 -4.93 -0.37
CA ARG A 61 6.58 -6.31 -0.83
C ARG A 61 5.75 -7.12 0.14
N VAL A 62 4.79 -7.88 -0.40
CA VAL A 62 4.00 -8.82 0.37
C VAL A 62 4.02 -10.14 -0.41
N GLY A 63 5.02 -10.98 -0.14
CA GLY A 63 5.25 -12.18 -0.95
C GLY A 63 5.59 -11.81 -2.38
N THR A 64 4.87 -12.37 -3.35
CA THR A 64 5.02 -12.05 -4.77
C THR A 64 4.18 -10.84 -5.18
N TYR A 65 3.43 -10.28 -4.26
CA TYR A 65 2.60 -9.11 -4.51
C TYR A 65 3.29 -7.83 -4.06
N ARG A 66 2.77 -6.71 -4.54
CA ARG A 66 3.25 -5.38 -4.16
C ARG A 66 2.06 -4.52 -3.75
N VAL A 67 2.26 -3.71 -2.73
CA VAL A 67 1.30 -2.70 -2.30
C VAL A 67 1.93 -1.34 -2.58
N LEU A 68 1.26 -0.52 -3.39
CA LEU A 68 1.71 0.81 -3.74
C LEU A 68 0.79 1.83 -3.11
N ALA A 69 1.36 2.84 -2.48
CA ALA A 69 0.59 3.84 -1.74
C ALA A 69 1.26 5.21 -1.79
N GLN A 70 0.48 6.22 -1.44
CA GLN A 70 0.96 7.57 -1.17
C GLN A 70 0.98 7.76 0.34
N ILE A 71 2.06 8.36 0.84
CA ILE A 71 2.20 8.66 2.27
C ILE A 71 2.02 10.16 2.47
N PHE A 72 1.03 10.54 3.27
CA PHE A 72 0.74 11.93 3.59
C PHE A 72 1.05 12.18 5.07
N ASP A 73 2.24 12.71 5.33
CA ASP A 73 2.72 12.90 6.70
C ASP A 73 1.93 13.96 7.46
N ASP A 74 1.45 14.98 6.75
CA ASP A 74 0.67 16.06 7.37
C ASP A 74 -0.67 15.58 7.92
N ARG A 75 -1.21 14.50 7.37
CA ARG A 75 -2.50 13.96 7.78
C ARG A 75 -2.38 12.58 8.44
N LEU A 76 -1.18 12.04 8.52
CA LEU A 76 -0.91 10.68 9.01
C LEU A 76 -1.78 9.65 8.26
N VAL A 77 -1.74 9.71 6.93
CA VAL A 77 -2.54 8.85 6.07
C VAL A 77 -1.64 8.11 5.10
N ILE A 78 -1.92 6.82 4.92
CA ILE A 78 -1.34 5.97 3.88
C ILE A 78 -2.48 5.64 2.92
N ARG A 79 -2.44 6.21 1.72
CA ARG A 79 -3.48 5.95 0.73
C ARG A 79 -3.00 4.88 -0.24
N VAL A 80 -3.52 3.67 -0.12
CA VAL A 80 -3.21 2.57 -1.03
C VAL A 80 -3.85 2.87 -2.38
N VAL A 81 -3.02 2.93 -3.43
CA VAL A 81 -3.48 3.26 -4.78
C VAL A 81 -3.48 2.04 -5.69
N ARG A 82 -2.70 1.02 -5.36
CA ARG A 82 -2.66 -0.21 -6.12
C ARG A 82 -2.13 -1.36 -5.29
N ALA A 83 -2.66 -2.55 -5.51
CA ALA A 83 -2.10 -3.78 -4.97
C ALA A 83 -2.25 -4.85 -6.06
N GLY A 84 -1.19 -5.64 -6.29
CA GLY A 84 -1.25 -6.66 -7.31
C GLY A 84 0.05 -7.42 -7.44
N HIS A 85 0.08 -8.34 -8.40
CA HIS A 85 1.27 -9.14 -8.68
C HIS A 85 2.40 -8.26 -9.21
N ARG A 86 3.63 -8.59 -8.83
CA ARG A 86 4.80 -7.75 -9.13
C ARG A 86 4.94 -7.38 -10.61
N GLN A 87 4.48 -8.24 -11.53
CA GLN A 87 4.64 -7.99 -12.97
C GLN A 87 3.64 -7.00 -13.52
N GLY A 88 2.45 -6.90 -12.92
CA GLY A 88 1.41 -6.03 -13.43
C GLY A 88 1.12 -4.79 -12.59
N VAL A 89 1.64 -4.75 -11.38
CA VAL A 89 1.26 -3.72 -10.40
C VAL A 89 1.70 -2.32 -10.82
N TYR A 90 2.78 -2.21 -11.59
CA TYR A 90 3.30 -0.92 -12.03
C TYR A 90 2.68 -0.42 -13.33
N ALA A 91 1.89 -1.26 -14.00
CA ALA A 91 1.24 -0.88 -15.26
C ALA A 91 0.08 0.08 -14.98
N ASN A 92 -0.05 1.12 -15.80
CA ASN A 92 -1.13 2.09 -15.71
C ASN A 92 -1.29 2.71 -14.32
N LEU A 93 -0.16 3.00 -13.67
CA LEU A 93 -0.20 3.65 -12.36
C LEU A 93 -0.89 5.01 -12.44
N PRO A 94 -1.71 5.35 -11.46
CA PRO A 94 -2.24 6.69 -11.37
C PRO A 94 -1.11 7.69 -11.17
N LYS A 95 -1.33 8.91 -11.62
CA LYS A 95 -0.36 9.99 -11.43
C LYS A 95 -0.25 10.31 -9.94
N MET A 96 0.94 10.25 -9.41
CA MET A 96 1.18 10.49 -7.98
C MET A 96 2.07 11.69 -7.74
#